data_932bc9a7b18126a711811cb80a395159
#
_entry.id   932bc9a7b18126a711811cb80a395159
#
_cell.length_a   1.000
_cell.length_b   1.000
_cell.length_c   1.000
_cell.angle_alpha   90.00
_cell.angle_beta   90.00
_cell.angle_gamma   90.00
#
_symmetry.space_group_name_H-M   'P 1'
#
loop_
_entity.id
_entity.type
_entity.pdbx_description
1 polymer ?
#
loop_
_entity_poly.entity_id
_entity_poly.type
_entity_poly.pdbx_seq_one_letter_code
_entity_poly.pdbx_strand_id
1 'polypeptide(L)'
;MRIVIAGGHGQIALRLERLLAARGDEAAGIIRKPEQADALREAGAEPVLLDLESASVEEVAERLRGADAAVFAAGAGPGSGVARKDSVDKGAAVLFADAAVRAGVRRFLIVSSMGADPGHQGDEVFDVYLRAKGEADAYVQGLDALDWTVLRPGSLTDEAGTGLVRLEARTGRGPVPRDDVARVLAELVDTPATAGLTLELISGSAPVSVAVKSVAGN
;
A
#
# COMPACT_ATOMS: atom_id res chain seq x y z
N MET A 1 14.36 -9.34 -5.09
CA MET A 1 12.97 -9.39 -5.61
C MET A 1 12.69 -8.17 -6.45
N ARG A 2 11.74 -8.24 -7.39
CA ARG A 2 11.21 -7.06 -8.10
C ARG A 2 9.84 -6.68 -7.54
N ILE A 3 9.71 -5.48 -7.00
CA ILE A 3 8.49 -4.98 -6.37
C ILE A 3 7.96 -3.76 -7.12
N VAL A 4 6.70 -3.81 -7.58
CA VAL A 4 6.06 -2.68 -8.25
C VAL A 4 5.10 -1.98 -7.29
N ILE A 5 5.26 -0.66 -7.16
CA ILE A 5 4.57 0.17 -6.18
C ILE A 5 3.68 1.20 -6.90
N ALA A 6 2.37 1.09 -6.73
CA ALA A 6 1.43 2.12 -7.18
C ALA A 6 1.49 3.33 -6.24
N GLY A 7 1.60 4.54 -6.80
CA GLY A 7 1.76 5.77 -6.03
C GLY A 7 3.20 6.00 -5.55
N GLY A 8 4.21 5.65 -6.38
CA GLY A 8 5.64 5.68 -6.05
C GLY A 8 6.16 6.99 -5.46
N HIS A 9 5.60 8.14 -5.84
CA HIS A 9 5.98 9.44 -5.24
C HIS A 9 5.31 9.71 -3.88
N GLY A 10 4.50 8.79 -3.36
CA GLY A 10 3.86 8.93 -2.05
C GLY A 10 4.88 8.87 -0.91
N GLN A 11 4.58 9.55 0.20
CA GLN A 11 5.47 9.63 1.36
C GLN A 11 5.86 8.26 1.95
N ILE A 12 4.93 7.30 1.96
CA ILE A 12 5.21 5.92 2.40
C ILE A 12 5.98 5.18 1.31
N ALA A 13 5.60 5.35 0.04
CA ALA A 13 6.22 4.67 -1.10
C ALA A 13 7.71 5.01 -1.24
N LEU A 14 8.09 6.29 -1.20
CA LEU A 14 9.50 6.72 -1.26
C LEU A 14 10.35 6.15 -0.12
N ARG A 15 9.78 5.98 1.07
CA ARG A 15 10.45 5.34 2.21
C ARG A 15 10.61 3.84 1.99
N LEU A 16 9.57 3.18 1.48
CA LEU A 16 9.60 1.76 1.13
C LEU A 16 10.64 1.50 0.02
N GLU A 17 10.65 2.31 -1.03
CA GLU A 17 11.60 2.22 -2.14
C GLU A 17 13.05 2.28 -1.65
N ARG A 18 13.38 3.23 -0.75
CA ARG A 18 14.72 3.32 -0.14
C ARG A 18 15.09 2.06 0.66
N LEU A 19 14.14 1.50 1.41
CA LEU A 19 14.37 0.27 2.18
C LEU A 19 14.61 -0.92 1.26
N LEU A 20 13.82 -1.06 0.19
CA LEU A 20 13.96 -2.13 -0.80
C LEU A 20 15.30 -2.02 -1.53
N ALA A 21 15.65 -0.83 -2.02
CA ALA A 21 16.93 -0.59 -2.69
C ALA A 21 18.13 -0.86 -1.77
N ALA A 22 18.08 -0.45 -0.50
CA ALA A 22 19.15 -0.66 0.48
C ALA A 22 19.43 -2.15 0.77
N ARG A 23 18.44 -3.02 0.58
CA ARG A 23 18.60 -4.48 0.73
C ARG A 23 18.86 -5.22 -0.60
N GLY A 24 18.99 -4.48 -1.71
CA GLY A 24 19.31 -5.04 -3.02
C GLY A 24 18.11 -5.53 -3.84
N ASP A 25 16.88 -5.13 -3.47
CA ASP A 25 15.70 -5.39 -4.27
C ASP A 25 15.52 -4.34 -5.38
N GLU A 26 14.83 -4.73 -6.45
CA GLU A 26 14.42 -3.85 -7.54
C GLU A 26 13.04 -3.25 -7.24
N ALA A 27 13.00 -1.98 -6.87
CA ALA A 27 11.76 -1.24 -6.70
C ALA A 27 11.41 -0.46 -7.98
N ALA A 28 10.16 -0.55 -8.44
CA ALA A 28 9.63 0.25 -9.53
C ALA A 28 8.37 0.99 -9.06
N GLY A 29 8.41 2.33 -9.08
CA GLY A 29 7.32 3.18 -8.60
C GLY A 29 6.49 3.75 -9.76
N ILE A 30 5.18 3.45 -9.79
CA ILE A 30 4.27 4.04 -10.76
C ILE A 30 3.93 5.47 -10.34
N ILE A 31 4.20 6.42 -11.22
CA ILE A 31 3.96 7.85 -11.04
C ILE A 31 3.17 8.41 -12.22
N ARG A 32 2.36 9.45 -11.97
CA ARG A 32 1.54 10.08 -13.02
C ARG A 32 2.19 11.29 -13.68
N LYS A 33 3.23 11.86 -13.08
CA LYS A 33 3.87 13.09 -13.53
C LYS A 33 5.37 12.91 -13.70
N PRO A 34 5.95 13.35 -14.84
CA PRO A 34 7.39 13.21 -15.11
C PRO A 34 8.28 13.86 -14.05
N GLU A 35 7.86 15.00 -13.49
CA GLU A 35 8.61 15.74 -12.47
C GLU A 35 8.77 14.97 -11.14
N GLN A 36 8.06 13.87 -10.95
CA GLN A 36 8.18 13.00 -9.78
C GLN A 36 9.34 12.00 -9.90
N ALA A 37 9.87 11.81 -11.10
CA ALA A 37 10.81 10.75 -11.41
C ALA A 37 12.14 10.85 -10.64
N ASP A 38 12.64 12.07 -10.43
CA ASP A 38 13.94 12.26 -9.77
C ASP A 38 13.90 11.83 -8.31
N ALA A 39 12.79 12.09 -7.60
CA ALA A 39 12.61 11.63 -6.23
C ALA A 39 12.65 10.09 -6.09
N LEU A 40 12.13 9.36 -7.08
CA LEU A 40 12.20 7.89 -7.11
C LEU A 40 13.64 7.41 -7.37
N ARG A 41 14.34 8.03 -8.32
CA ARG A 41 15.75 7.70 -8.59
C ARG A 41 16.64 7.94 -7.38
N GLU A 42 16.42 9.04 -6.65
CA GLU A 42 17.09 9.32 -5.38
C GLU A 42 16.75 8.31 -4.29
N ALA A 43 15.56 7.72 -4.34
CA ALA A 43 15.15 6.61 -3.48
C ALA A 43 15.71 5.24 -3.93
N GLY A 44 16.39 5.17 -5.07
CA GLY A 44 16.92 3.94 -5.65
C GLY A 44 15.89 3.10 -6.40
N ALA A 45 14.76 3.71 -6.80
CA ALA A 45 13.69 3.05 -7.52
C ALA A 45 13.62 3.48 -9.00
N GLU A 46 13.10 2.60 -9.85
CA GLU A 46 12.78 2.88 -11.24
C GLU A 46 11.46 3.67 -11.32
N PRO A 47 11.45 4.88 -11.91
CA PRO A 47 10.20 5.60 -12.15
C PRO A 47 9.46 5.04 -13.37
N VAL A 48 8.23 4.62 -13.18
CA VAL A 48 7.32 4.14 -14.24
C VAL A 48 6.23 5.17 -14.46
N LEU A 49 6.29 5.90 -15.58
CA LEU A 49 5.27 6.92 -15.89
C LEU A 49 4.01 6.25 -16.40
N LEU A 50 2.94 6.30 -15.61
CA LEU A 50 1.61 5.80 -15.96
C LEU A 50 0.56 6.43 -15.04
N ASP A 51 -0.50 7.00 -15.60
CA ASP A 51 -1.62 7.53 -14.82
C ASP A 51 -2.69 6.45 -14.59
N LEU A 52 -2.77 5.96 -13.36
CA LEU A 52 -3.73 4.91 -12.97
C LEU A 52 -5.20 5.37 -13.02
N GLU A 53 -5.48 6.69 -13.11
CA GLU A 53 -6.85 7.19 -13.28
C GLU A 53 -7.36 7.05 -14.73
N SER A 54 -6.47 6.81 -15.69
CA SER A 54 -6.82 6.69 -17.12
C SER A 54 -6.28 5.43 -17.80
N ALA A 55 -5.39 4.70 -17.14
CA ALA A 55 -4.80 3.49 -17.69
C ALA A 55 -5.80 2.32 -17.78
N SER A 56 -5.59 1.43 -18.72
CA SER A 56 -6.27 0.13 -18.81
C SER A 56 -5.60 -0.92 -17.91
N VAL A 57 -6.32 -2.00 -17.61
CA VAL A 57 -5.78 -3.18 -16.90
C VAL A 57 -4.56 -3.75 -17.66
N GLU A 58 -4.62 -3.78 -18.98
CA GLU A 58 -3.55 -4.27 -19.83
C GLU A 58 -2.26 -3.46 -19.69
N GLU A 59 -2.37 -2.13 -19.74
CA GLU A 59 -1.22 -1.23 -19.60
C GLU A 59 -0.56 -1.37 -18.23
N VAL A 60 -1.36 -1.48 -17.17
CA VAL A 60 -0.83 -1.69 -15.81
C VAL A 60 -0.22 -3.09 -15.68
N ALA A 61 -0.85 -4.13 -16.22
CA ALA A 61 -0.35 -5.50 -16.20
C ALA A 61 1.01 -5.64 -16.89
N GLU A 62 1.24 -4.90 -17.99
CA GLU A 62 2.55 -4.84 -18.65
C GLU A 62 3.64 -4.34 -17.70
N ARG A 63 3.35 -3.34 -16.85
CA ARG A 63 4.30 -2.81 -15.87
C ARG A 63 4.54 -3.76 -14.70
N LEU A 64 3.56 -4.59 -14.39
CA LEU A 64 3.63 -5.61 -13.34
C LEU A 64 4.32 -6.90 -13.80
N ARG A 65 4.51 -7.12 -15.10
CA ARG A 65 5.04 -8.37 -15.63
C ARG A 65 6.42 -8.69 -15.07
N GLY A 66 6.56 -9.89 -14.49
CA GLY A 66 7.80 -10.36 -13.87
C GLY A 66 8.07 -9.77 -12.47
N ALA A 67 7.11 -9.06 -11.87
CA ALA A 67 7.24 -8.66 -10.48
C ALA A 67 6.95 -9.83 -9.53
N ASP A 68 7.68 -9.89 -8.43
CA ASP A 68 7.46 -10.84 -7.34
C ASP A 68 6.33 -10.38 -6.42
N ALA A 69 6.16 -9.05 -6.26
CA ALA A 69 5.09 -8.47 -5.46
C ALA A 69 4.59 -7.13 -6.03
N ALA A 70 3.33 -6.82 -5.74
CA ALA A 70 2.67 -5.57 -6.05
C ALA A 70 2.22 -4.87 -4.75
N VAL A 71 2.52 -3.59 -4.61
CA VAL A 71 2.15 -2.79 -3.43
C VAL A 71 1.32 -1.59 -3.86
N PHE A 72 0.06 -1.52 -3.44
CA PHE A 72 -0.77 -0.34 -3.65
C PHE A 72 -0.61 0.62 -2.46
N ALA A 73 0.13 1.70 -2.69
CA ALA A 73 0.37 2.79 -1.73
C ALA A 73 -0.13 4.15 -2.24
N ALA A 74 -0.95 4.15 -3.31
CA ALA A 74 -1.55 5.37 -3.83
C ALA A 74 -2.73 5.83 -2.98
N GLY A 75 -2.97 7.12 -3.00
CA GLY A 75 -4.12 7.77 -2.40
C GLY A 75 -4.30 9.16 -3.00
N ALA A 76 -5.51 9.67 -2.97
CA ALA A 76 -5.83 10.98 -3.55
C ALA A 76 -5.12 12.16 -2.86
N GLY A 77 -4.55 11.93 -1.68
CA GLY A 77 -3.84 12.93 -0.88
C GLY A 77 -4.76 13.89 -0.12
N PRO A 78 -4.18 14.66 0.82
CA PRO A 78 -4.92 15.68 1.56
C PRO A 78 -5.37 16.80 0.59
N GLY A 79 -6.53 17.40 0.87
CA GLY A 79 -7.09 18.49 0.05
C GLY A 79 -7.73 18.07 -1.28
N SER A 80 -7.72 16.76 -1.62
CA SER A 80 -8.46 16.26 -2.78
C SER A 80 -9.96 16.18 -2.47
N GLY A 81 -10.79 16.52 -3.47
CA GLY A 81 -12.26 16.41 -3.34
C GLY A 81 -12.76 14.96 -3.37
N VAL A 82 -14.07 14.80 -3.09
CA VAL A 82 -14.78 13.53 -3.05
C VAL A 82 -14.54 12.68 -4.30
N ALA A 83 -14.62 13.27 -5.49
CA ALA A 83 -14.43 12.56 -6.77
C ALA A 83 -13.09 11.83 -6.86
N ARG A 84 -12.01 12.42 -6.30
CA ARG A 84 -10.70 11.76 -6.29
C ARG A 84 -10.55 10.68 -5.23
N LYS A 85 -11.38 10.67 -4.20
CA LYS A 85 -11.42 9.54 -3.26
C LYS A 85 -11.97 8.31 -3.97
N ASP A 86 -12.98 8.48 -4.79
CA ASP A 86 -13.54 7.37 -5.57
C ASP A 86 -12.60 6.90 -6.68
N SER A 87 -12.05 7.82 -7.50
CA SER A 87 -11.20 7.44 -8.64
C SER A 87 -9.84 6.88 -8.23
N VAL A 88 -9.20 7.42 -7.17
CA VAL A 88 -7.84 7.00 -6.76
C VAL A 88 -7.87 5.98 -5.63
N ASP A 89 -8.57 6.28 -4.52
CA ASP A 89 -8.52 5.40 -3.34
C ASP A 89 -9.25 4.07 -3.56
N LYS A 90 -10.25 4.04 -4.45
CA LYS A 90 -10.96 2.83 -4.87
C LYS A 90 -10.62 2.43 -6.31
N GLY A 91 -10.93 3.25 -7.32
CA GLY A 91 -10.83 2.89 -8.73
C GLY A 91 -9.43 2.42 -9.13
N ALA A 92 -8.38 3.19 -8.78
CA ALA A 92 -7.01 2.79 -9.08
C ALA A 92 -6.55 1.56 -8.28
N ALA A 93 -7.09 1.32 -7.06
CA ALA A 93 -6.78 0.13 -6.29
C ALA A 93 -7.36 -1.14 -6.95
N VAL A 94 -8.62 -1.07 -7.40
CA VAL A 94 -9.29 -2.14 -8.16
C VAL A 94 -8.53 -2.43 -9.46
N LEU A 95 -8.24 -1.39 -10.25
CA LEU A 95 -7.46 -1.51 -11.49
C LEU A 95 -6.11 -2.21 -11.26
N PHE A 96 -5.39 -1.81 -10.21
CA PHE A 96 -4.06 -2.35 -9.91
C PHE A 96 -4.14 -3.82 -9.44
N ALA A 97 -5.17 -4.18 -8.69
CA ALA A 97 -5.43 -5.57 -8.28
C ALA A 97 -5.77 -6.46 -9.47
N ASP A 98 -6.66 -6.01 -10.38
CA ASP A 98 -6.98 -6.73 -11.61
C ASP A 98 -5.76 -6.92 -12.51
N ALA A 99 -4.93 -5.88 -12.61
CA ALA A 99 -3.69 -5.94 -13.36
C ALA A 99 -2.68 -6.92 -12.74
N ALA A 100 -2.60 -7.00 -11.40
CA ALA A 100 -1.76 -7.99 -10.71
C ALA A 100 -2.23 -9.43 -11.01
N VAL A 101 -3.52 -9.69 -10.96
CA VAL A 101 -4.10 -10.99 -11.36
C VAL A 101 -3.76 -11.32 -12.80
N ARG A 102 -3.95 -10.37 -13.72
CA ARG A 102 -3.66 -10.56 -15.16
C ARG A 102 -2.18 -10.79 -15.45
N ALA A 103 -1.29 -10.14 -14.69
CA ALA A 103 0.16 -10.32 -14.82
C ALA A 103 0.70 -11.58 -14.12
N GLY A 104 -0.13 -12.27 -13.35
CA GLY A 104 0.26 -13.44 -12.54
C GLY A 104 1.06 -13.09 -11.28
N VAL A 105 1.00 -11.84 -10.81
CA VAL A 105 1.64 -11.38 -9.57
C VAL A 105 0.72 -11.68 -8.39
N ARG A 106 1.04 -12.75 -7.66
CA ARG A 106 0.18 -13.21 -6.57
C ARG A 106 0.31 -12.38 -5.30
N ARG A 107 1.57 -12.05 -4.89
CA ARG A 107 1.80 -11.29 -3.65
C ARG A 107 1.34 -9.85 -3.81
N PHE A 108 0.28 -9.46 -3.08
CA PHE A 108 -0.37 -8.16 -3.18
C PHE A 108 -0.54 -7.51 -1.82
N LEU A 109 -0.03 -6.29 -1.66
CA LEU A 109 -0.18 -5.50 -0.44
C LEU A 109 -0.96 -4.23 -0.75
N ILE A 110 -1.90 -3.88 0.10
CA ILE A 110 -2.62 -2.62 -0.02
C ILE A 110 -2.51 -1.79 1.27
N VAL A 111 -2.10 -0.53 1.12
CA VAL A 111 -2.14 0.46 2.21
C VAL A 111 -3.53 1.06 2.25
N SER A 112 -4.29 0.64 3.23
CA SER A 112 -5.64 1.10 3.52
C SER A 112 -5.64 2.14 4.66
N SER A 113 -6.66 2.17 5.48
CA SER A 113 -6.80 3.07 6.61
C SER A 113 -7.53 2.38 7.76
N MET A 114 -7.11 2.66 8.96
CA MET A 114 -7.90 2.30 10.14
C MET A 114 -9.29 2.95 10.05
N GLY A 115 -10.34 2.17 10.30
CA GLY A 115 -11.73 2.60 10.13
C GLY A 115 -12.29 2.47 8.70
N ALA A 116 -11.52 1.95 7.73
CA ALA A 116 -12.02 1.63 6.39
C ALA A 116 -13.17 0.61 6.47
N ASP A 117 -14.34 1.00 5.91
CA ASP A 117 -15.56 0.21 5.95
C ASP A 117 -16.41 0.54 4.70
N PRO A 118 -16.76 -0.45 3.85
CA PRO A 118 -17.61 -0.22 2.69
C PRO A 118 -19.02 0.29 3.05
N GLY A 119 -19.48 0.02 4.27
CA GLY A 119 -20.75 0.50 4.82
C GLY A 119 -20.67 1.84 5.54
N HIS A 120 -19.51 2.52 5.55
CA HIS A 120 -19.32 3.78 6.26
C HIS A 120 -20.30 4.85 5.79
N GLN A 121 -21.04 5.45 6.73
CA GLN A 121 -22.08 6.45 6.44
C GLN A 121 -21.50 7.86 6.55
N GLY A 122 -22.12 8.81 5.87
CA GLY A 122 -21.74 10.21 5.84
C GLY A 122 -21.26 10.67 4.47
N ASP A 123 -21.25 11.99 4.28
CA ASP A 123 -20.95 12.64 3.00
C ASP A 123 -19.76 13.61 3.08
N GLU A 124 -19.15 13.72 4.27
CA GLU A 124 -17.91 14.48 4.40
C GLU A 124 -16.76 13.77 3.65
N VAL A 125 -15.75 14.54 3.25
CA VAL A 125 -14.61 14.01 2.47
C VAL A 125 -13.95 12.83 3.18
N PHE A 126 -13.90 12.84 4.52
CA PHE A 126 -13.31 11.76 5.28
C PHE A 126 -14.20 10.51 5.32
N ASP A 127 -15.51 10.67 5.39
CA ASP A 127 -16.46 9.55 5.33
C ASP A 127 -16.39 8.84 3.98
N VAL A 128 -16.37 9.63 2.88
CA VAL A 128 -16.20 9.10 1.53
C VAL A 128 -14.84 8.40 1.38
N TYR A 129 -13.78 8.94 1.99
CA TYR A 129 -12.46 8.29 2.02
C TYR A 129 -12.51 6.92 2.70
N LEU A 130 -13.10 6.82 3.89
CA LEU A 130 -13.18 5.55 4.63
C LEU A 130 -14.01 4.51 3.88
N ARG A 131 -15.10 4.95 3.24
CA ARG A 131 -15.93 4.08 2.39
C ARG A 131 -15.17 3.60 1.17
N ALA A 132 -14.49 4.49 0.44
CA ALA A 132 -13.69 4.14 -0.74
C ALA A 132 -12.56 3.15 -0.39
N LYS A 133 -11.86 3.35 0.73
CA LYS A 133 -10.85 2.40 1.24
C LYS A 133 -11.47 1.06 1.62
N GLY A 134 -12.62 1.08 2.28
CA GLY A 134 -13.35 -0.15 2.64
C GLY A 134 -13.82 -0.94 1.43
N GLU A 135 -14.32 -0.27 0.40
CA GLU A 135 -14.74 -0.90 -0.85
C GLU A 135 -13.54 -1.50 -1.62
N ALA A 136 -12.38 -0.80 -1.64
CA ALA A 136 -11.15 -1.32 -2.21
C ALA A 136 -10.64 -2.55 -1.44
N ASP A 137 -10.65 -2.50 -0.10
CA ASP A 137 -10.28 -3.64 0.75
C ASP A 137 -11.16 -4.86 0.46
N ALA A 138 -12.50 -4.67 0.43
CA ALA A 138 -13.46 -5.74 0.16
C ALA A 138 -13.26 -6.35 -1.25
N TYR A 139 -12.96 -5.52 -2.25
CA TYR A 139 -12.67 -6.00 -3.59
C TYR A 139 -11.43 -6.90 -3.61
N VAL A 140 -10.31 -6.43 -3.05
CA VAL A 140 -9.04 -7.18 -2.99
C VAL A 140 -9.21 -8.48 -2.20
N GLN A 141 -9.94 -8.46 -1.09
CA GLN A 141 -10.24 -9.63 -0.27
C GLN A 141 -11.05 -10.70 -1.00
N GLY A 142 -11.84 -10.31 -2.02
CA GLY A 142 -12.60 -11.23 -2.87
C GLY A 142 -11.79 -11.89 -4.01
N LEU A 143 -10.51 -11.53 -4.19
CA LEU A 143 -9.69 -12.05 -5.29
C LEU A 143 -8.85 -13.27 -4.83
N ASP A 144 -9.35 -14.49 -5.01
CA ASP A 144 -8.66 -15.73 -4.67
C ASP A 144 -7.32 -15.94 -5.41
N ALA A 145 -7.13 -15.23 -6.52
CA ALA A 145 -5.89 -15.26 -7.28
C ALA A 145 -4.73 -14.50 -6.62
N LEU A 146 -5.01 -13.70 -5.58
CA LEU A 146 -4.02 -12.90 -4.88
C LEU A 146 -3.72 -13.45 -3.47
N ASP A 147 -2.45 -13.48 -3.12
CA ASP A 147 -1.96 -13.67 -1.77
C ASP A 147 -1.90 -12.27 -1.11
N TRP A 148 -3.08 -11.71 -0.86
CA TRP A 148 -3.24 -10.32 -0.42
C TRP A 148 -2.98 -10.13 1.07
N THR A 149 -2.50 -8.93 1.44
CA THR A 149 -2.49 -8.43 2.83
C THR A 149 -2.97 -6.98 2.83
N VAL A 150 -3.96 -6.67 3.65
CA VAL A 150 -4.48 -5.32 3.86
C VAL A 150 -3.82 -4.73 5.09
N LEU A 151 -3.06 -3.64 4.94
CA LEU A 151 -2.48 -2.90 6.04
C LEU A 151 -3.29 -1.63 6.30
N ARG A 152 -3.82 -1.49 7.52
CA ARG A 152 -4.63 -0.35 7.97
C ARG A 152 -3.88 0.48 9.01
N PRO A 153 -3.05 1.44 8.63
CA PRO A 153 -2.37 2.32 9.57
C PRO A 153 -3.34 3.21 10.33
N GLY A 154 -2.98 3.55 11.56
CA GLY A 154 -3.59 4.65 12.30
C GLY A 154 -3.20 6.03 11.76
N SER A 155 -3.26 7.06 12.59
CA SER A 155 -2.92 8.43 12.18
C SER A 155 -1.45 8.54 11.78
N LEU A 156 -1.19 8.88 10.52
CA LEU A 156 0.16 8.96 9.97
C LEU A 156 0.88 10.22 10.46
N THR A 157 2.13 10.06 10.94
CA THR A 157 3.00 11.18 11.32
C THR A 157 4.27 11.22 10.45
N ASP A 158 4.95 12.39 10.45
CA ASP A 158 6.24 12.59 9.79
C ASP A 158 7.42 12.57 10.79
N GLU A 159 7.16 12.12 12.02
CA GLU A 159 8.21 11.87 12.98
C GLU A 159 9.13 10.73 12.51
N ALA A 160 10.36 10.71 13.02
CA ALA A 160 11.29 9.62 12.74
C ALA A 160 10.72 8.29 13.24
N GLY A 161 10.82 7.25 12.41
CA GLY A 161 10.39 5.91 12.79
C GLY A 161 11.25 5.32 13.89
N THR A 162 10.60 4.67 14.85
CA THR A 162 11.27 4.01 15.98
C THR A 162 11.63 2.55 15.70
N GLY A 163 11.02 1.95 14.68
CA GLY A 163 11.08 0.51 14.42
C GLY A 163 10.29 -0.33 15.42
N LEU A 164 9.52 0.32 16.30
CA LEU A 164 8.69 -0.32 17.31
C LEU A 164 7.20 -0.09 17.02
N VAL A 165 6.47 -1.17 16.83
CA VAL A 165 5.07 -1.13 16.38
C VAL A 165 4.17 -2.06 17.21
N ARG A 166 2.88 -1.84 17.07
CA ARG A 166 1.82 -2.79 17.39
C ARG A 166 1.09 -3.12 16.10
N LEU A 167 1.13 -4.39 15.70
CA LEU A 167 0.54 -4.93 14.47
C LEU A 167 -0.37 -6.11 14.86
N GLU A 168 -1.66 -5.96 14.67
CA GLU A 168 -2.66 -6.94 15.09
C GLU A 168 -3.89 -6.84 14.17
N ALA A 169 -4.81 -7.80 14.24
CA ALA A 169 -6.11 -7.69 13.55
C ALA A 169 -6.90 -6.45 14.00
N ARG A 170 -6.74 -6.06 15.28
CA ARG A 170 -7.30 -4.81 15.85
C ARG A 170 -6.35 -4.28 16.94
N THR A 171 -5.85 -3.07 16.75
CA THR A 171 -4.92 -2.44 17.70
C THR A 171 -5.58 -1.39 18.60
N GLY A 172 -6.72 -0.84 18.18
CA GLY A 172 -7.25 0.41 18.67
C GLY A 172 -6.59 1.62 18.01
N ARG A 173 -7.08 2.82 18.32
CA ARG A 173 -6.60 4.06 17.68
C ARG A 173 -5.22 4.47 18.20
N GLY A 174 -4.38 5.00 17.33
CA GLY A 174 -3.05 5.52 17.66
C GLY A 174 -2.34 6.10 16.46
N PRO A 175 -1.26 6.86 16.66
CA PRO A 175 -0.40 7.35 15.60
C PRO A 175 0.60 6.27 15.15
N VAL A 176 1.16 6.46 13.94
CA VAL A 176 2.31 5.69 13.44
C VAL A 176 3.13 6.53 12.46
N PRO A 177 4.46 6.59 12.63
CA PRO A 177 5.34 7.22 11.65
C PRO A 177 5.28 6.53 10.28
N ARG A 178 5.29 7.32 9.21
CA ARG A 178 5.36 6.77 7.83
C ARG A 178 6.59 5.90 7.60
N ASP A 179 7.69 6.16 8.29
CA ASP A 179 8.88 5.32 8.28
C ASP A 179 8.58 3.91 8.79
N ASP A 180 7.82 3.78 9.88
CA ASP A 180 7.49 2.48 10.46
C ASP A 180 6.45 1.74 9.61
N VAL A 181 5.50 2.46 8.97
CA VAL A 181 4.62 1.86 7.96
C VAL A 181 5.42 1.25 6.80
N ALA A 182 6.41 1.99 6.28
CA ALA A 182 7.27 1.50 5.20
C ALA A 182 8.11 0.28 5.62
N ARG A 183 8.64 0.25 6.86
CA ARG A 183 9.35 -0.92 7.41
C ARG A 183 8.44 -2.13 7.52
N VAL A 184 7.21 -1.95 7.99
CA VAL A 184 6.22 -3.04 8.07
C VAL A 184 5.89 -3.56 6.68
N LEU A 185 5.67 -2.70 5.69
CA LEU A 185 5.44 -3.12 4.30
C LEU A 185 6.61 -3.92 3.73
N ALA A 186 7.85 -3.46 3.97
CA ALA A 186 9.06 -4.18 3.53
C ALA A 186 9.14 -5.59 4.11
N GLU A 187 8.82 -5.76 5.40
CA GLU A 187 8.80 -7.08 6.06
C GLU A 187 7.62 -7.94 5.59
N LEU A 188 6.44 -7.34 5.36
CA LEU A 188 5.25 -8.05 4.86
C LEU A 188 5.46 -8.60 3.44
N VAL A 189 6.19 -7.90 2.57
CA VAL A 189 6.53 -8.39 1.21
C VAL A 189 7.18 -9.77 1.31
N ASP A 190 8.11 -9.96 2.24
CA ASP A 190 8.88 -11.19 2.43
C ASP A 190 8.20 -12.23 3.32
N THR A 191 6.98 -11.93 3.81
CA THR A 191 6.28 -12.83 4.74
C THR A 191 4.96 -13.33 4.12
N PRO A 192 5.01 -14.31 3.20
CA PRO A 192 3.80 -14.83 2.52
C PRO A 192 2.77 -15.43 3.49
N ALA A 193 3.17 -15.86 4.68
CA ALA A 193 2.26 -16.34 5.71
C ALA A 193 1.27 -15.28 6.24
N THR A 194 1.43 -14.01 5.84
CA THR A 194 0.45 -12.93 6.11
C THR A 194 -0.62 -12.80 5.03
N ALA A 195 -0.63 -13.68 4.01
CA ALA A 195 -1.68 -13.72 3.00
C ALA A 195 -3.06 -13.97 3.65
N GLY A 196 -4.07 -13.23 3.18
CA GLY A 196 -5.43 -13.31 3.73
C GLY A 196 -5.65 -12.50 5.01
N LEU A 197 -4.65 -11.73 5.48
CA LEU A 197 -4.76 -10.96 6.72
C LEU A 197 -5.10 -9.48 6.46
N THR A 198 -5.99 -8.96 7.30
CA THR A 198 -6.21 -7.52 7.46
C THR A 198 -5.65 -7.11 8.81
N LEU A 199 -4.70 -6.18 8.80
CA LEU A 199 -3.88 -5.83 9.96
C LEU A 199 -3.95 -4.32 10.22
N GLU A 200 -4.29 -3.95 11.45
CA GLU A 200 -4.14 -2.58 11.94
C GLU A 200 -2.72 -2.35 12.46
N LEU A 201 -2.21 -1.14 12.26
CA LEU A 201 -0.85 -0.75 12.61
C LEU A 201 -0.82 0.60 13.34
N ILE A 202 -0.22 0.61 14.52
CA ILE A 202 0.11 1.82 15.30
C ILE A 202 1.52 1.72 15.87
N SER A 203 2.05 2.82 16.40
CA SER A 203 3.26 2.79 17.24
C SER A 203 3.07 1.85 18.43
N GLY A 204 4.12 1.16 18.84
CA GLY A 204 4.05 0.16 19.90
C GLY A 204 5.39 -0.12 20.53
N SER A 205 5.57 -1.34 21.03
CA SER A 205 6.78 -1.76 21.74
C SER A 205 7.49 -2.97 21.12
N ALA A 206 6.87 -3.62 20.13
CA ALA A 206 7.47 -4.77 19.47
C ALA A 206 8.31 -4.33 18.25
N PRO A 207 9.54 -4.82 18.06
CA PRO A 207 10.27 -4.64 16.81
C PRO A 207 9.44 -5.10 15.61
N VAL A 208 9.53 -4.37 14.47
CA VAL A 208 8.74 -4.65 13.26
C VAL A 208 8.80 -6.13 12.86
N SER A 209 10.01 -6.71 12.79
CA SER A 209 10.17 -8.11 12.40
C SER A 209 9.52 -9.12 13.38
N VAL A 210 9.49 -8.77 14.67
CA VAL A 210 8.81 -9.59 15.68
C VAL A 210 7.29 -9.47 15.54
N ALA A 211 6.78 -8.24 15.34
CA ALA A 211 5.35 -7.99 15.17
C ALA A 211 4.79 -8.71 13.93
N VAL A 212 5.51 -8.65 12.79
CA VAL A 212 5.09 -9.34 11.55
C VAL A 212 5.13 -10.85 11.71
N LYS A 213 6.17 -11.42 12.32
CA LYS A 213 6.25 -12.87 12.60
C LYS A 213 5.14 -13.35 13.53
N SER A 214 4.77 -12.55 14.52
CA SER A 214 3.70 -12.91 15.47
C SER A 214 2.35 -13.06 14.77
N VAL A 215 1.99 -12.18 13.83
CA VAL A 215 0.72 -12.28 13.09
C VAL A 215 0.75 -13.35 12.02
N ALA A 216 1.91 -13.72 11.50
CA ALA A 216 2.08 -14.78 10.51
C ALA A 216 2.01 -16.20 11.10
N GLY A 217 2.19 -16.35 12.40
CA GLY A 217 2.19 -17.66 13.10
C GLY A 217 0.88 -18.01 13.80
N ASN A 218 -0.16 -17.18 13.66
CA ASN A 218 -1.47 -17.39 14.31
C ASN A 218 -2.49 -18.01 13.30
#